data_0a6830ce80a93032ba1f3569b529a3f1
#
_entry.id   0a6830ce80a93032ba1f3569b529a3f1
#
_cell.length_a   1.000
_cell.length_b   1.000
_cell.length_c   1.000
_cell.angle_alpha   90.00
_cell.angle_beta   90.00
_cell.angle_gamma   90.00
#
_symmetry.space_group_name_H-M   'P 1'
#
loop_
_entity.id
_entity.type
_entity.pdbx_description
1 polymer ?
#
loop_
_entity_poly.entity_id
_entity_poly.type
_entity_poly.pdbx_seq_one_letter_code
_entity_poly.pdbx_strand_id
1 'polypeptide(L)'
;MKKSIRLVVVGTGYFSQFHYDAWKRLNVNLVGICSLNEDEASKYSKQFQNCEVFSDFETMIKTTKPELVDIIVPPLNHLKFIKIAARNKVAIICQKPFTTSIKEAKEAISFTKRKKVKIAVHENFRFQPWYIKIDEILKTSLI
;
A
#
# COMPACT_ATOMS: atom_id res chain seq x y z
N MET A 1 -22.29 12.97 2.08
CA MET A 1 -21.48 11.75 2.38
C MET A 1 -20.08 11.93 1.80
N LYS A 2 -19.00 11.74 2.59
CA LYS A 2 -17.64 11.71 2.01
C LYS A 2 -17.54 10.52 1.06
N LYS A 3 -17.13 10.75 -0.18
CA LYS A 3 -16.87 9.69 -1.16
C LYS A 3 -15.78 8.78 -0.60
N SER A 4 -16.07 7.48 -0.45
CA SER A 4 -15.08 6.50 -0.03
C SER A 4 -14.01 6.33 -1.10
N ILE A 5 -12.73 6.36 -0.70
CA ILE A 5 -11.57 6.18 -1.61
C ILE A 5 -11.62 4.77 -2.19
N ARG A 6 -11.47 4.66 -3.51
CA ARG A 6 -11.32 3.37 -4.20
C ARG A 6 -9.89 2.87 -4.01
N LEU A 7 -9.76 1.81 -3.22
CA LEU A 7 -8.47 1.18 -2.89
C LEU A 7 -8.31 -0.12 -3.67
N VAL A 8 -7.10 -0.42 -4.10
CA VAL A 8 -6.66 -1.76 -4.50
C VAL A 8 -5.45 -2.19 -3.71
N VAL A 9 -5.28 -3.50 -3.55
CA VAL A 9 -4.13 -4.10 -2.85
C VAL A 9 -3.39 -5.03 -3.81
N VAL A 10 -2.05 -5.01 -3.76
CA VAL A 10 -1.22 -6.02 -4.43
C VAL A 10 -0.39 -6.77 -3.40
N GLY A 11 -0.61 -8.09 -3.34
CA GLY A 11 0.04 -9.03 -2.43
C GLY A 11 -0.90 -9.64 -1.39
N THR A 12 -0.71 -10.95 -1.17
CA THR A 12 -1.45 -11.76 -0.19
C THR A 12 -0.49 -12.56 0.70
N GLY A 13 0.76 -12.08 0.87
CA GLY A 13 1.74 -12.69 1.75
C GLY A 13 1.40 -12.51 3.23
N TYR A 14 2.23 -13.08 4.12
CA TYR A 14 1.98 -13.10 5.56
C TYR A 14 1.58 -11.74 6.16
N PHE A 15 2.28 -10.67 5.81
CA PHE A 15 1.98 -9.33 6.35
C PHE A 15 0.67 -8.72 5.84
N SER A 16 0.17 -9.18 4.71
CA SER A 16 -1.04 -8.61 4.11
C SER A 16 -2.28 -8.77 4.99
N GLN A 17 -2.35 -9.81 5.84
CA GLN A 17 -3.46 -10.05 6.75
C GLN A 17 -3.74 -8.85 7.67
N PHE A 18 -2.68 -8.19 8.17
CA PHE A 18 -2.82 -7.02 9.04
C PHE A 18 -3.34 -5.80 8.27
N HIS A 19 -2.99 -5.68 6.99
CA HIS A 19 -3.49 -4.62 6.12
C HIS A 19 -4.97 -4.85 5.78
N TYR A 20 -5.35 -6.06 5.36
CA TYR A 20 -6.75 -6.37 5.06
C TYR A 20 -7.65 -6.17 6.28
N ASP A 21 -7.22 -6.60 7.47
CA ASP A 21 -7.94 -6.37 8.72
C ASP A 21 -8.08 -4.87 9.03
N ALA A 22 -7.02 -4.08 8.87
CA ALA A 22 -7.05 -2.64 9.04
C ALA A 22 -8.00 -1.96 8.04
N TRP A 23 -7.93 -2.32 6.74
CA TRP A 23 -8.80 -1.77 5.71
C TRP A 23 -10.27 -2.12 5.96
N LYS A 24 -10.56 -3.32 6.45
CA LYS A 24 -11.90 -3.73 6.84
C LYS A 24 -12.43 -2.89 8.01
N ARG A 25 -11.63 -2.70 9.06
CA ARG A 25 -12.00 -1.85 10.22
C ARG A 25 -12.22 -0.40 9.83
N LEU A 26 -11.46 0.12 8.87
CA LEU A 26 -11.61 1.48 8.36
C LEU A 26 -12.78 1.63 7.38
N ASN A 27 -13.46 0.54 7.03
CA ASN A 27 -14.59 0.50 6.09
C ASN A 27 -14.27 1.20 4.76
N VAL A 28 -13.08 0.92 4.19
CA VAL A 28 -12.68 1.48 2.90
C VAL A 28 -13.33 0.72 1.74
N ASN A 29 -13.45 1.38 0.60
CA ASN A 29 -13.93 0.75 -0.63
C ASN A 29 -12.78 0.01 -1.34
N LEU A 30 -12.46 -1.21 -0.86
CA LEU A 30 -11.50 -2.10 -1.52
C LEU A 30 -12.15 -2.73 -2.75
N VAL A 31 -11.69 -2.36 -3.94
CA VAL A 31 -12.31 -2.74 -5.23
C VAL A 31 -11.52 -3.78 -6.01
N GLY A 32 -10.30 -4.12 -5.60
CA GLY A 32 -9.51 -5.14 -6.27
C GLY A 32 -8.31 -5.62 -5.45
N ILE A 33 -7.99 -6.89 -5.61
CA ILE A 33 -6.81 -7.55 -5.04
C ILE A 33 -6.05 -8.23 -6.16
N CYS A 34 -4.75 -7.94 -6.28
CA CYS A 34 -3.86 -8.60 -7.23
C CYS A 34 -2.89 -9.53 -6.49
N SER A 35 -2.86 -10.79 -6.88
CA SER A 35 -1.97 -11.80 -6.30
C SER A 35 -1.65 -12.90 -7.31
N LEU A 36 -0.47 -13.52 -7.18
CA LEU A 36 -0.14 -14.77 -7.86
C LEU A 36 -0.86 -15.97 -7.23
N ASN A 37 -1.32 -15.84 -5.99
CA ASN A 37 -2.12 -16.85 -5.30
C ASN A 37 -3.58 -16.41 -5.31
N GLU A 38 -4.34 -16.90 -6.29
CA GLU A 38 -5.76 -16.55 -6.47
C GLU A 38 -6.64 -17.05 -5.33
N ASP A 39 -6.33 -18.20 -4.74
CA ASP A 39 -7.10 -18.75 -3.62
C ASP A 39 -7.01 -17.84 -2.39
N GLU A 40 -5.81 -17.38 -2.05
CA GLU A 40 -5.62 -16.44 -0.94
C GLU A 40 -6.29 -15.08 -1.24
N ALA A 41 -6.16 -14.58 -2.47
CA ALA A 41 -6.83 -13.34 -2.87
C ALA A 41 -8.36 -13.47 -2.76
N SER A 42 -8.92 -14.61 -3.17
CA SER A 42 -10.35 -14.91 -3.06
C SER A 42 -10.85 -14.95 -1.61
N LYS A 43 -10.04 -15.49 -0.67
CA LYS A 43 -10.37 -15.47 0.76
C LYS A 43 -10.50 -14.05 1.31
N TYR A 44 -9.58 -13.16 0.91
CA TYR A 44 -9.65 -11.76 1.33
C TYR A 44 -10.76 -10.99 0.63
N SER A 45 -10.95 -11.18 -0.70
CA SER A 45 -11.96 -10.44 -1.47
C SER A 45 -13.38 -10.64 -0.94
N LYS A 46 -13.70 -11.87 -0.49
CA LYS A 46 -15.00 -12.22 0.13
C LYS A 46 -15.31 -11.42 1.41
N GLN A 47 -14.33 -10.77 2.00
CA GLN A 47 -14.51 -9.94 3.19
C GLN A 47 -14.92 -8.49 2.86
N PHE A 48 -14.89 -8.13 1.57
CA PHE A 48 -15.21 -6.79 1.09
C PHE A 48 -16.30 -6.84 0.03
N GLN A 49 -17.12 -5.81 0.01
CA GLN A 49 -18.20 -5.71 -0.96
C GLN A 49 -17.66 -5.29 -2.34
N ASN A 50 -18.01 -6.05 -3.40
CA ASN A 50 -17.60 -5.75 -4.79
C ASN A 50 -16.08 -5.71 -5.02
N CYS A 51 -15.30 -6.53 -4.32
CA CYS A 51 -13.86 -6.65 -4.50
C CYS A 51 -13.54 -7.79 -5.48
N GLU A 52 -12.92 -7.45 -6.60
CA GLU A 52 -12.54 -8.41 -7.65
C GLU A 52 -11.09 -8.91 -7.44
N VAL A 53 -10.81 -10.13 -7.92
CA VAL A 53 -9.47 -10.74 -7.87
C VAL A 53 -8.81 -10.67 -9.24
N PHE A 54 -7.52 -10.36 -9.25
CA PHE A 54 -6.69 -10.21 -10.45
C PHE A 54 -5.35 -10.92 -10.29
N SER A 55 -4.85 -11.53 -11.38
CA SER A 55 -3.49 -12.06 -11.48
C SER A 55 -2.52 -11.05 -12.13
N ASP A 56 -3.05 -10.03 -12.82
CA ASP A 56 -2.26 -8.96 -13.46
C ASP A 56 -2.58 -7.58 -12.88
N PHE A 57 -1.54 -6.89 -12.43
CA PHE A 57 -1.66 -5.60 -11.75
C PHE A 57 -2.08 -4.46 -12.70
N GLU A 58 -1.60 -4.46 -13.94
CA GLU A 58 -1.98 -3.40 -14.90
C GLU A 58 -3.45 -3.53 -15.29
N THR A 59 -3.92 -4.75 -15.48
CA THR A 59 -5.32 -5.04 -15.74
C THR A 59 -6.19 -4.59 -14.58
N MET A 60 -5.81 -4.90 -13.33
CA MET A 60 -6.52 -4.42 -12.14
C MET A 60 -6.64 -2.90 -12.11
N ILE A 61 -5.54 -2.18 -12.32
CA ILE A 61 -5.54 -0.70 -12.31
C ILE A 61 -6.47 -0.14 -13.40
N LYS A 62 -6.41 -0.69 -14.61
CA LYS A 62 -7.25 -0.23 -15.75
C LYS A 62 -8.73 -0.51 -15.54
N THR A 63 -9.06 -1.69 -15.01
CA THR A 63 -10.45 -2.11 -14.77
C THR A 63 -11.08 -1.36 -13.61
N THR A 64 -10.39 -1.35 -12.46
CA THR A 64 -10.96 -0.79 -11.23
C THR A 64 -10.80 0.72 -11.11
N LYS A 65 -9.88 1.35 -11.85
CA LYS A 65 -9.57 2.80 -11.80
C LYS A 65 -9.46 3.31 -10.36
N PRO A 66 -8.53 2.78 -9.56
CA PRO A 66 -8.42 3.10 -8.14
C PRO A 66 -7.82 4.50 -7.93
N GLU A 67 -8.05 5.06 -6.75
CA GLU A 67 -7.43 6.31 -6.30
C GLU A 67 -6.17 6.04 -5.46
N LEU A 68 -6.09 4.85 -4.84
CA LEU A 68 -5.00 4.43 -3.95
C LEU A 68 -4.65 2.96 -4.19
N VAL A 69 -3.37 2.65 -4.13
CA VAL A 69 -2.86 1.28 -4.07
C VAL A 69 -2.04 1.05 -2.82
N ASP A 70 -2.26 -0.10 -2.18
CA ASP A 70 -1.43 -0.61 -1.09
C ASP A 70 -0.56 -1.76 -1.63
N ILE A 71 0.77 -1.55 -1.62
CA ILE A 71 1.76 -2.48 -2.17
C ILE A 71 2.35 -3.29 -1.03
N ILE A 72 2.00 -4.60 -0.96
CA ILE A 72 2.40 -5.52 0.11
C ILE A 72 3.06 -6.77 -0.49
N VAL A 73 3.99 -6.56 -1.38
CA VAL A 73 4.78 -7.62 -2.02
C VAL A 73 6.22 -7.61 -1.48
N PRO A 74 7.06 -8.61 -1.78
CA PRO A 74 8.48 -8.55 -1.45
C PRO A 74 9.18 -7.31 -2.03
N PRO A 75 10.16 -6.71 -1.31
CA PRO A 75 10.81 -5.44 -1.68
C PRO A 75 11.41 -5.40 -3.09
N LEU A 76 11.89 -6.53 -3.59
CA LEU A 76 12.40 -6.68 -4.96
C LEU A 76 11.40 -6.27 -6.05
N ASN A 77 10.11 -6.32 -5.74
CA ASN A 77 9.03 -6.00 -6.67
C ASN A 77 8.46 -4.59 -6.48
N HIS A 78 8.80 -3.89 -5.39
CA HIS A 78 8.20 -2.59 -5.07
C HIS A 78 8.36 -1.58 -6.20
N LEU A 79 9.58 -1.41 -6.73
CA LEU A 79 9.85 -0.42 -7.77
C LEU A 79 9.00 -0.64 -9.04
N LYS A 80 8.77 -1.91 -9.42
CA LYS A 80 7.92 -2.28 -10.55
C LYS A 80 6.49 -1.78 -10.35
N PHE A 81 5.87 -2.12 -9.22
CA PHE A 81 4.49 -1.75 -8.92
C PHE A 81 4.32 -0.25 -8.70
N ILE A 82 5.29 0.41 -8.05
CA ILE A 82 5.33 1.86 -7.89
C ILE A 82 5.30 2.57 -9.26
N LYS A 83 6.11 2.11 -10.22
CA LYS A 83 6.15 2.70 -11.56
C LYS A 83 4.83 2.53 -12.31
N ILE A 84 4.21 1.36 -12.22
CA ILE A 84 2.89 1.10 -12.86
C ILE A 84 1.83 2.01 -12.24
N ALA A 85 1.70 2.04 -10.91
CA ALA A 85 0.75 2.90 -10.23
C ALA A 85 0.95 4.39 -10.57
N ALA A 86 2.19 4.85 -10.54
CA ALA A 86 2.51 6.25 -10.84
C ALA A 86 2.23 6.65 -12.31
N ARG A 87 2.40 5.74 -13.29
CA ARG A 87 2.00 5.97 -14.68
C ARG A 87 0.50 6.21 -14.80
N ASN A 88 -0.28 5.52 -13.98
CA ASN A 88 -1.74 5.59 -13.97
C ASN A 88 -2.29 6.64 -12.98
N LYS A 89 -1.43 7.48 -12.38
CA LYS A 89 -1.82 8.55 -11.44
C LYS A 89 -2.47 8.08 -10.16
N VAL A 90 -2.22 6.84 -9.76
CA VAL A 90 -2.73 6.24 -8.52
C VAL A 90 -1.80 6.59 -7.37
N ALA A 91 -2.34 7.08 -6.25
CA ALA A 91 -1.58 7.31 -5.03
C ALA A 91 -1.09 5.97 -4.43
N ILE A 92 0.02 5.98 -3.70
CA ILE A 92 0.73 4.76 -3.32
C ILE A 92 0.99 4.72 -1.82
N ILE A 93 0.65 3.62 -1.18
CA ILE A 93 1.23 3.17 0.07
C ILE A 93 2.12 1.97 -0.26
N CYS A 94 3.36 1.96 0.22
CA CYS A 94 4.30 0.88 -0.05
C CYS A 94 4.85 0.33 1.27
N GLN A 95 4.84 -0.99 1.41
CA GLN A 95 5.34 -1.68 2.60
C GLN A 95 6.86 -1.47 2.75
N LYS A 96 7.32 -1.56 4.00
CA LYS A 96 8.74 -1.55 4.34
C LYS A 96 9.35 -2.96 4.20
N PRO A 97 10.68 -3.09 3.97
CA PRO A 97 11.57 -2.00 3.59
C PRO A 97 11.20 -1.44 2.21
N PHE A 98 11.32 -0.12 2.03
CA PHE A 98 10.82 0.59 0.85
C PHE A 98 11.36 0.05 -0.47
N THR A 99 12.67 -0.24 -0.52
CA THR A 99 13.37 -0.82 -1.68
C THR A 99 14.58 -1.62 -1.20
N THR A 100 15.22 -2.34 -2.12
CA THR A 100 16.43 -3.14 -1.83
C THR A 100 17.72 -2.34 -1.83
N SER A 101 17.68 -1.10 -2.35
CA SER A 101 18.84 -0.22 -2.42
C SER A 101 18.47 1.27 -2.42
N ILE A 102 19.42 2.12 -2.00
CA ILE A 102 19.27 3.59 -2.07
C ILE A 102 19.07 4.05 -3.53
N LYS A 103 19.68 3.39 -4.49
CA LYS A 103 19.50 3.69 -5.92
C LYS A 103 18.04 3.52 -6.33
N GLU A 104 17.43 2.39 -6.01
CA GLU A 104 16.01 2.14 -6.29
C GLU A 104 15.09 3.11 -5.54
N ALA A 105 15.41 3.45 -4.29
CA ALA A 105 14.63 4.43 -3.52
C ALA A 105 14.63 5.80 -4.20
N LYS A 106 15.82 6.29 -4.60
CA LYS A 106 15.96 7.55 -5.34
C LYS A 106 15.19 7.51 -6.66
N GLU A 107 15.23 6.39 -7.37
CA GLU A 107 14.51 6.20 -8.63
C GLU A 107 12.99 6.24 -8.42
N ALA A 108 12.47 5.51 -7.43
CA ALA A 108 11.05 5.48 -7.10
C ALA A 108 10.53 6.89 -6.76
N ILE A 109 11.23 7.63 -5.88
CA ILE A 109 10.86 8.98 -5.48
C ILE A 109 10.92 9.96 -6.66
N SER A 110 11.99 9.91 -7.48
CA SER A 110 12.13 10.77 -8.66
C SER A 110 11.01 10.49 -9.66
N PHE A 111 10.67 9.21 -9.87
CA PHE A 111 9.61 8.80 -10.80
C PHE A 111 8.23 9.29 -10.33
N THR A 112 7.88 9.07 -9.07
CA THR A 112 6.59 9.51 -8.51
C THR A 112 6.46 11.03 -8.51
N LYS A 113 7.54 11.78 -8.18
CA LYS A 113 7.58 13.27 -8.29
C LYS A 113 7.31 13.74 -9.71
N ARG A 114 8.00 13.18 -10.73
CA ARG A 114 7.76 13.54 -12.15
C ARG A 114 6.33 13.25 -12.59
N LYS A 115 5.71 12.20 -12.06
CA LYS A 115 4.32 11.83 -12.34
C LYS A 115 3.31 12.60 -11.49
N LYS A 116 3.77 13.42 -10.52
CA LYS A 116 2.93 14.16 -9.55
C LYS A 116 2.01 13.21 -8.75
N VAL A 117 2.55 12.07 -8.33
CA VAL A 117 1.84 11.05 -7.55
C VAL A 117 2.35 11.05 -6.12
N LYS A 118 1.43 11.02 -5.16
CA LYS A 118 1.75 10.88 -3.74
C LYS A 118 2.17 9.45 -3.43
N ILE A 119 3.24 9.30 -2.65
CA ILE A 119 3.69 8.02 -2.15
C ILE A 119 4.01 8.13 -0.66
N ALA A 120 3.60 7.14 0.11
CA ALA A 120 3.94 6.96 1.51
C ALA A 120 4.59 5.60 1.73
N VAL A 121 5.64 5.54 2.53
CA VAL A 121 6.19 4.27 3.01
C VAL A 121 5.46 3.90 4.29
N HIS A 122 4.99 2.65 4.37
CA HIS A 122 4.24 2.15 5.52
C HIS A 122 5.19 1.81 6.68
N GLU A 123 5.87 2.83 7.22
CA GLU A 123 6.71 2.71 8.41
C GLU A 123 5.84 2.90 9.66
N ASN A 124 5.38 1.77 10.20
CA ASN A 124 4.42 1.75 11.30
C ASN A 124 5.07 1.89 12.68
N PHE A 125 6.38 1.71 12.82
CA PHE A 125 7.05 1.74 14.13
C PHE A 125 6.92 3.11 14.81
N ARG A 126 6.94 4.19 14.05
CA ARG A 126 6.73 5.55 14.59
C ARG A 126 5.41 5.73 15.35
N PHE A 127 4.43 4.86 15.14
CA PHE A 127 3.13 4.90 15.82
C PHE A 127 3.03 3.92 16.98
N GLN A 128 4.10 3.20 17.30
CA GLN A 128 4.12 2.30 18.45
C GLN A 128 4.12 3.11 19.76
N PRO A 129 3.36 2.68 20.81
CA PRO A 129 3.21 3.45 22.04
C PRO A 129 4.54 3.86 22.69
N TRP A 130 5.53 2.97 22.66
CA TRP A 130 6.87 3.26 23.23
C TRP A 130 7.63 4.32 22.44
N TYR A 131 7.53 4.37 21.10
CA TYR A 131 8.16 5.43 20.31
C TYR A 131 7.47 6.77 20.51
N ILE A 132 6.14 6.78 20.63
CA ILE A 132 5.39 7.99 20.98
C ILE A 132 5.84 8.51 22.35
N LYS A 133 5.99 7.60 23.34
CA LYS A 133 6.44 7.97 24.69
C LYS A 133 7.88 8.49 24.71
N ILE A 134 8.79 7.89 23.94
CA ILE A 134 10.16 8.40 23.78
C ILE A 134 10.15 9.81 23.19
N ASP A 135 9.37 10.06 22.15
CA ASP A 135 9.26 11.40 21.52
C ASP A 135 8.72 12.45 22.51
N GLU A 136 7.75 12.09 23.35
CA GLU A 136 7.26 12.95 24.43
C GLU A 136 8.38 13.30 25.43
N ILE A 137 9.15 12.29 25.89
CA ILE A 137 10.25 12.50 26.86
C ILE A 137 11.33 13.39 26.26
N LEU A 138 11.73 13.16 25.00
CA LEU A 138 12.74 14.00 24.33
C LEU A 138 12.30 15.46 24.21
N LYS A 139 11.00 15.72 24.08
CA LYS A 139 10.46 17.10 24.02
C LYS A 139 10.44 17.81 25.38
N THR A 140 10.55 17.08 26.49
CA THR A 140 10.54 17.68 27.84
C THR A 140 11.91 18.15 28.31
N SER A 141 12.96 18.03 27.52
CA SER A 141 14.34 18.40 27.88
C SER A 141 14.85 17.68 29.16
N LEU A 142 14.32 16.50 29.45
CA LEU A 142 14.76 15.67 30.56
C LEU A 142 16.01 14.82 30.24
N ILE A 143 16.52 14.92 29.02
CA ILE A 143 17.75 14.29 28.53
C ILE A 143 18.59 15.33 27.81
#